data_5f687cd27758955817bf13ae13b72e6f
#
_entry.id   5f687cd27758955817bf13ae13b72e6f
#
_cell.length_a   1.000
_cell.length_b   1.000
_cell.length_c   1.000
_cell.angle_alpha   90.00
_cell.angle_beta   90.00
_cell.angle_gamma   90.00
#
_symmetry.space_group_name_H-M   'P 1'
#
loop_
_entity.id
_entity.type
_entity.pdbx_description
1 polymer ?
#
loop_
_entity_poly.entity_id
_entity_poly.type
_entity_poly.pdbx_seq_one_letter_code
_entity_poly.pdbx_strand_id
1 'polypeptide(L)'
;MTLEEEITALTEKYYKYVSLDHHKDRDCHFWIEKKWSYGNPPTYSAHHVGYVGSDLNTKEFDEEEDAMMWLADNLRNKIKQAIKYLEGTDYWDKDDKVGFPKYELMGLTKEQADDMLEFLKKE
;
A
#
# COMPACT_ATOMS: atom_id res chain seq x y z
N MET A 1 -9.68 -0.43 -18.84
CA MET A 1 -8.64 -1.07 -18.01
C MET A 1 -9.23 -2.26 -17.30
N THR A 2 -8.59 -3.42 -17.43
CA THR A 2 -9.01 -4.60 -16.69
C THR A 2 -8.65 -4.48 -15.20
N LEU A 3 -9.30 -5.28 -14.36
CA LEU A 3 -9.01 -5.31 -12.94
C LEU A 3 -7.54 -5.72 -12.67
N GLU A 4 -7.03 -6.67 -13.45
CA GLU A 4 -5.62 -7.10 -13.36
C GLU A 4 -4.65 -5.96 -13.69
N GLU A 5 -4.92 -5.21 -14.76
CA GLU A 5 -4.12 -4.04 -15.13
C GLU A 5 -4.18 -2.96 -14.05
N GLU A 6 -5.36 -2.77 -13.45
CA GLU A 6 -5.54 -1.81 -12.37
C GLU A 6 -4.71 -2.21 -11.13
N ILE A 7 -4.72 -3.48 -10.75
CA ILE A 7 -3.91 -3.98 -9.63
C ILE A 7 -2.43 -3.78 -9.92
N THR A 8 -1.97 -4.07 -11.14
CA THR A 8 -0.58 -3.86 -11.53
C THR A 8 -0.18 -2.39 -11.39
N ALA A 9 -1.00 -1.49 -11.89
CA ALA A 9 -0.73 -0.05 -11.81
C ALA A 9 -0.70 0.45 -10.36
N LEU A 10 -1.64 0.00 -9.54
CA LEU A 10 -1.70 0.36 -8.12
C LEU A 10 -0.49 -0.19 -7.34
N THR A 11 -0.09 -1.41 -7.65
CA THR A 11 1.08 -2.05 -7.03
C THR A 11 2.34 -1.27 -7.35
N GLU A 12 2.57 -0.90 -8.59
CA GLU A 12 3.73 -0.10 -9.00
C GLU A 12 3.76 1.26 -8.30
N LYS A 13 2.59 1.89 -8.21
CA LYS A 13 2.45 3.18 -7.54
C LYS A 13 2.81 3.08 -6.05
N TYR A 14 2.31 2.08 -5.37
CA TYR A 14 2.60 1.87 -3.95
C TYR A 14 4.07 1.51 -3.72
N TYR A 15 4.65 0.67 -4.58
CA TYR A 15 6.06 0.31 -4.50
C TYR A 15 6.97 1.52 -4.62
N LYS A 16 6.64 2.43 -5.51
CA LYS A 16 7.43 3.65 -5.69
C LYS A 16 7.44 4.50 -4.42
N TYR A 17 6.29 4.59 -3.75
CA TYR A 17 6.21 5.27 -2.46
C TYR A 17 7.06 4.55 -1.39
N VAL A 18 6.91 3.25 -1.25
CA VAL A 18 7.61 2.46 -0.24
C VAL A 18 9.13 2.52 -0.45
N SER A 19 9.59 2.59 -1.70
CA SER A 19 11.02 2.65 -2.01
C SER A 19 11.70 3.93 -1.52
N LEU A 20 10.93 4.98 -1.24
CA LEU A 20 11.46 6.24 -0.71
C LEU A 20 11.63 6.23 0.80
N ASP A 21 10.97 5.31 1.50
CA ASP A 21 11.02 5.25 2.96
C ASP A 21 12.21 4.40 3.40
N HIS A 22 13.21 5.05 3.97
CA HIS A 22 14.43 4.39 4.46
C HIS A 22 14.19 3.48 5.67
N HIS A 23 13.06 3.63 6.34
CA HIS A 23 12.72 2.87 7.53
C HIS A 23 11.83 1.66 7.22
N LYS A 24 11.34 1.54 6.00
CA LYS A 24 10.51 0.42 5.58
C LYS A 24 11.30 -0.57 4.74
N ASP A 25 11.02 -1.84 4.98
CA ASP A 25 11.51 -2.90 4.10
C ASP A 25 10.79 -2.78 2.75
N ARG A 26 11.55 -2.97 1.67
CA ARG A 26 11.03 -2.86 0.31
C ARG A 26 10.33 -4.12 -0.18
N ASP A 27 10.24 -5.14 0.68
CA ASP A 27 9.64 -6.43 0.34
C ASP A 27 8.13 -6.45 0.59
N CYS A 28 7.42 -5.43 0.09
CA CYS A 28 5.96 -5.46 0.07
C CYS A 28 5.48 -6.26 -1.13
N HIS A 29 4.68 -7.28 -0.89
CA HIS A 29 4.18 -8.15 -1.94
C HIS A 29 2.66 -8.21 -1.93
N PHE A 30 2.09 -8.17 -3.12
CA PHE A 30 0.66 -8.35 -3.34
C PHE A 30 0.49 -9.44 -4.38
N TRP A 31 -0.20 -10.53 -4.03
CA TRP A 31 -0.43 -11.61 -4.98
C TRP A 31 -1.71 -12.38 -4.64
N ILE A 32 -2.18 -13.15 -5.61
CA ILE A 32 -3.30 -14.05 -5.45
C ILE A 32 -2.80 -15.47 -5.69
N GLU A 33 -3.08 -16.35 -4.74
CA GLU A 33 -2.72 -17.75 -4.81
C GLU A 33 -3.97 -18.58 -5.04
N LYS A 34 -3.94 -19.44 -6.07
CA LYS A 34 -5.00 -20.41 -6.33
C LYS A 34 -4.70 -21.69 -5.56
N LYS A 35 -5.62 -22.04 -4.66
CA LYS A 35 -5.48 -23.24 -3.84
C LYS A 35 -6.39 -24.34 -4.34
N TRP A 36 -5.85 -25.52 -4.44
CA TRP A 36 -6.56 -26.72 -4.84
C TRP A 36 -6.77 -27.67 -3.65
N SER A 37 -7.97 -28.23 -3.55
CA SER A 37 -8.29 -29.28 -2.59
C SER A 37 -8.97 -30.41 -3.33
N TYR A 38 -8.57 -31.63 -3.02
CA TYR A 38 -9.11 -32.80 -3.70
C TYR A 38 -10.63 -32.89 -3.55
N GLY A 39 -11.33 -33.01 -4.69
CA GLY A 39 -12.78 -33.13 -4.73
C GLY A 39 -13.56 -31.84 -4.53
N ASN A 40 -12.87 -30.71 -4.38
CA ASN A 40 -13.49 -29.39 -4.17
C ASN A 40 -13.10 -28.41 -5.28
N PRO A 41 -13.96 -27.37 -5.54
CA PRO A 41 -13.56 -26.29 -6.41
C PRO A 41 -12.35 -25.55 -5.84
N PRO A 42 -11.51 -24.92 -6.68
CA PRO A 42 -10.39 -24.15 -6.19
C PRO A 42 -10.85 -22.92 -5.41
N THR A 43 -10.05 -22.50 -4.44
CA THR A 43 -10.22 -21.23 -3.74
C THR A 43 -9.08 -20.28 -4.07
N TYR A 44 -9.26 -19.00 -3.80
CA TYR A 44 -8.30 -17.96 -4.12
C TYR A 44 -7.95 -17.20 -2.86
N SER A 45 -6.66 -17.16 -2.53
CA SER A 45 -6.17 -16.38 -1.39
C SER A 45 -5.51 -15.11 -1.90
N ALA A 46 -6.01 -13.96 -1.45
CA ALA A 46 -5.39 -12.69 -1.72
C ALA A 46 -4.44 -12.36 -0.56
N HIS A 47 -3.20 -12.03 -0.89
CA HIS A 47 -2.13 -11.82 0.08
C HIS A 47 -1.57 -10.40 -0.02
N HIS A 48 -1.40 -9.77 1.13
CA HIS A 48 -0.64 -8.55 1.25
C HIS A 48 0.37 -8.74 2.39
N VAL A 49 1.64 -8.75 2.04
CA VAL A 49 2.73 -8.76 3.02
C VAL A 49 3.29 -7.35 3.07
N GLY A 50 3.29 -6.76 4.26
CA GLY A 50 3.91 -5.47 4.49
C GLY A 50 5.43 -5.62 4.57
N TYR A 51 6.08 -4.76 5.30
CA TYR A 51 7.52 -4.90 5.49
C TYR A 51 7.83 -5.91 6.60
N VAL A 52 9.12 -6.26 6.73
CA VAL A 52 9.58 -7.28 7.65
C VAL A 52 9.03 -7.07 9.07
N GLY A 53 8.46 -8.13 9.61
CA GLY A 53 7.87 -8.09 10.95
C GLY A 53 6.47 -7.51 11.01
N SER A 54 5.92 -7.06 9.90
CA SER A 54 4.55 -6.56 9.84
C SER A 54 3.55 -7.68 9.60
N ASP A 55 2.28 -7.36 9.78
CA ASP A 55 1.22 -8.35 9.64
C ASP A 55 1.04 -8.83 8.20
N LEU A 56 0.83 -10.12 8.08
CA LEU A 56 0.37 -10.74 6.84
C LEU A 56 -1.13 -10.56 6.74
N ASN A 57 -1.58 -9.82 5.76
CA ASN A 57 -3.00 -9.61 5.52
C ASN A 57 -3.46 -10.57 4.41
N THR A 58 -4.25 -11.57 4.78
CA THR A 58 -4.67 -12.63 3.87
C THR A 58 -6.16 -12.86 3.99
N LYS A 59 -6.84 -13.02 2.87
CA LYS A 59 -8.25 -13.37 2.84
C LYS A 59 -8.54 -14.35 1.72
N GLU A 60 -9.40 -15.33 2.00
CA GLU A 60 -9.79 -16.35 1.03
C GLU A 60 -11.14 -16.04 0.39
N PHE A 61 -11.27 -16.41 -0.88
CA PHE A 61 -12.48 -16.22 -1.68
C PHE A 61 -12.74 -17.45 -2.55
N ASP A 62 -13.99 -17.68 -2.89
CA ASP A 62 -14.38 -18.73 -3.81
C ASP A 62 -14.19 -18.33 -5.28
N GLU A 63 -14.23 -17.02 -5.54
CA GLU A 63 -14.09 -16.46 -6.89
C GLU A 63 -12.82 -15.63 -7.00
N GLU A 64 -12.09 -15.79 -8.09
CA GLU A 64 -10.86 -15.03 -8.36
C GLU A 64 -11.13 -13.52 -8.45
N GLU A 65 -12.24 -13.13 -9.07
CA GLU A 65 -12.60 -11.73 -9.21
C GLU A 65 -12.77 -11.05 -7.85
N ASP A 66 -13.40 -11.73 -6.90
CA ASP A 66 -13.58 -11.20 -5.53
C ASP A 66 -12.23 -11.00 -4.83
N ALA A 67 -11.31 -11.94 -5.02
CA ALA A 67 -9.95 -11.83 -4.49
C ALA A 67 -9.23 -10.63 -5.10
N MET A 68 -9.35 -10.42 -6.40
CA MET A 68 -8.76 -9.29 -7.11
C MET A 68 -9.35 -7.96 -6.66
N MET A 69 -10.67 -7.90 -6.47
CA MET A 69 -11.34 -6.69 -5.98
C MET A 69 -10.88 -6.32 -4.58
N TRP A 70 -10.76 -7.31 -3.70
CA TRP A 70 -10.25 -7.09 -2.35
C TRP A 70 -8.81 -6.56 -2.36
N LEU A 71 -7.97 -7.15 -3.22
CA LEU A 71 -6.57 -6.73 -3.35
C LEU A 71 -6.47 -5.30 -3.87
N ALA A 72 -7.26 -4.95 -4.88
CA ALA A 72 -7.31 -3.59 -5.43
C ALA A 72 -7.77 -2.58 -4.37
N ASP A 73 -8.80 -2.92 -3.60
CA ASP A 73 -9.28 -2.05 -2.52
C ASP A 73 -8.24 -1.86 -1.42
N ASN A 74 -7.51 -2.92 -1.09
CA ASN A 74 -6.42 -2.87 -0.11
C ASN A 74 -5.31 -1.94 -0.59
N LEU A 75 -4.92 -2.05 -1.85
CA LEU A 75 -3.91 -1.18 -2.47
C LEU A 75 -4.36 0.28 -2.50
N ARG A 76 -5.61 0.53 -2.86
CA ARG A 76 -6.17 1.89 -2.85
C ARG A 76 -6.14 2.49 -1.45
N ASN A 77 -6.48 1.70 -0.43
CA ASN A 77 -6.43 2.15 0.95
C ASN A 77 -5.00 2.45 1.40
N LYS A 78 -4.04 1.63 1.01
CA LYS A 78 -2.62 1.87 1.30
C LYS A 78 -2.12 3.15 0.65
N ILE A 79 -2.52 3.42 -0.59
CA ILE A 79 -2.18 4.66 -1.29
C ILE A 79 -2.81 5.87 -0.59
N LYS A 80 -4.08 5.77 -0.17
CA LYS A 80 -4.73 6.84 0.60
C LYS A 80 -4.02 7.11 1.92
N GLN A 81 -3.58 6.07 2.62
CA GLN A 81 -2.80 6.22 3.85
C GLN A 81 -1.45 6.89 3.58
N ALA A 82 -0.79 6.55 2.47
CA ALA A 82 0.47 7.17 2.06
C ALA A 82 0.28 8.66 1.78
N ILE A 83 -0.76 9.04 1.06
CA ILE A 83 -1.10 10.44 0.79
C ILE A 83 -1.34 11.19 2.11
N LYS A 84 -2.14 10.61 2.98
CA LYS A 84 -2.46 11.21 4.28
C LYS A 84 -1.21 11.40 5.14
N TYR A 85 -0.29 10.44 5.11
CA TYR A 85 0.97 10.53 5.82
C TYR A 85 1.84 11.68 5.29
N LEU A 86 1.99 11.76 3.96
CA LEU A 86 2.80 12.81 3.33
C LEU A 86 2.25 14.21 3.55
N GLU A 87 0.94 14.34 3.68
CA GLU A 87 0.30 15.62 3.96
C GLU A 87 0.23 15.94 5.46
N GLY A 88 0.56 14.97 6.31
CA GLY A 88 0.43 15.09 7.74
C GLY A 88 1.53 15.91 8.41
N THR A 89 1.23 16.36 9.61
CA THR A 89 2.15 17.07 10.48
C THR A 89 2.23 16.35 11.82
N ASP A 90 3.44 16.20 12.35
CA ASP A 90 3.66 15.69 13.69
C ASP A 90 4.12 16.81 14.60
N TYR A 91 3.84 16.71 15.89
CA TYR A 91 4.14 17.75 16.86
C TYR A 91 5.12 17.21 17.91
N TRP A 92 6.09 18.04 18.28
CA TRP A 92 7.08 17.70 19.31
C TRP A 92 6.44 17.52 20.69
N ASP A 93 5.38 18.29 20.98
CA ASP A 93 4.65 18.26 22.24
C ASP A 93 3.16 18.50 21.92
N LYS A 94 2.27 17.84 22.65
CA LYS A 94 0.82 18.03 22.50
C LYS A 94 0.36 19.46 22.77
N ASP A 95 1.06 20.16 23.67
CA ASP A 95 0.75 21.53 24.04
C ASP A 95 1.55 22.55 23.23
N ASP A 96 2.55 22.09 22.47
CA ASP A 96 3.36 22.92 21.61
C ASP A 96 2.76 22.94 20.21
N LYS A 97 2.49 24.14 19.69
CA LYS A 97 1.94 24.32 18.35
C LYS A 97 3.01 24.25 17.26
N VAL A 98 4.26 23.97 17.64
CA VAL A 98 5.35 23.82 16.71
C VAL A 98 5.39 22.36 16.23
N GLY A 99 5.10 22.15 14.96
CA GLY A 99 5.13 20.84 14.34
C GLY A 99 6.13 20.78 13.20
N PHE A 100 6.32 19.57 12.70
CA PHE A 100 7.12 19.33 11.50
C PHE A 100 6.35 18.41 10.55
N PRO A 101 6.58 18.53 9.23
CA PRO A 101 5.92 17.65 8.26
C PRO A 101 6.38 16.20 8.45
N LYS A 102 5.45 15.26 8.43
CA LYS A 102 5.78 13.84 8.61
C LYS A 102 6.70 13.29 7.53
N TYR A 103 6.68 13.87 6.32
CA TYR A 103 7.56 13.42 5.25
C TYR A 103 9.05 13.58 5.59
N GLU A 104 9.40 14.47 6.50
CA GLU A 104 10.78 14.62 6.96
C GLU A 104 11.30 13.37 7.68
N LEU A 105 10.41 12.62 8.34
CA LEU A 105 10.76 11.34 8.96
C LEU A 105 11.17 10.29 7.92
N MET A 106 10.77 10.46 6.68
CA MET A 106 11.18 9.61 5.57
C MET A 106 12.47 10.06 4.90
N GLY A 107 13.03 11.18 5.36
CA GLY A 107 14.22 11.77 4.74
C GLY A 107 13.94 12.53 3.45
N LEU A 108 12.69 12.93 3.22
CA LEU A 108 12.30 13.65 2.00
C LEU A 108 12.37 15.15 2.20
N THR A 109 12.72 15.85 1.11
CA THR A 109 12.56 17.31 1.04
C THR A 109 11.09 17.63 0.70
N LYS A 110 10.70 18.89 0.88
CA LYS A 110 9.35 19.33 0.50
C LYS A 110 9.06 19.06 -0.98
N GLU A 111 10.04 19.33 -1.84
CA GLU A 111 9.91 19.10 -3.28
C GLU A 111 9.67 17.62 -3.60
N GLN A 112 10.44 16.74 -2.97
CA GLN A 112 10.27 15.29 -3.14
C GLN A 112 8.92 14.81 -2.65
N ALA A 113 8.46 15.33 -1.51
CA ALA A 113 7.15 15.01 -0.97
C ALA A 113 6.01 15.49 -1.88
N ASP A 114 6.12 16.71 -2.40
CA ASP A 114 5.12 17.27 -3.31
C ASP A 114 5.06 16.49 -4.61
N ASP A 115 6.20 16.09 -5.17
CA ASP A 115 6.27 15.28 -6.38
C ASP A 115 5.63 13.90 -6.16
N MET A 116 5.88 13.29 -5.01
CA MET A 116 5.30 11.99 -4.68
C MET A 116 3.79 12.12 -4.47
N LEU A 117 3.32 13.17 -3.81
CA LEU A 117 1.89 13.45 -3.64
C LEU A 117 1.18 13.59 -4.98
N GLU A 118 1.77 14.35 -5.89
CA GLU A 118 1.22 14.51 -7.24
C GLU A 118 1.12 13.16 -7.96
N PHE A 119 2.16 12.37 -7.86
CA PHE A 119 2.20 11.03 -8.46
C PHE A 119 1.14 10.09 -7.85
N LEU A 120 0.99 10.07 -6.52
CA LEU A 120 0.02 9.21 -5.84
C LEU A 120 -1.42 9.61 -6.10
N LYS A 121 -1.69 10.90 -6.26
CA LYS A 121 -3.04 11.42 -6.53
C LYS A 121 -3.44 11.32 -7.99
N LYS A 122 -2.49 11.08 -8.87
CA LYS A 122 -2.74 10.97 -10.31
C LYS A 122 -3.49 9.67 -10.61
N GLU A 123 -4.55 9.79 -11.34
CA GLU A 123 -5.34 8.65 -11.82
C GLU A 123 -4.76 8.01 -13.09
#